data_d09a0b9ef5239b2899f4a75672b5d58d
#
_entry.id   d09a0b9ef5239b2899f4a75672b5d58d
#
_cell.length_a   1.000
_cell.length_b   1.000
_cell.length_c   1.000
_cell.angle_alpha   90.00
_cell.angle_beta   90.00
_cell.angle_gamma   90.00
#
_symmetry.space_group_name_H-M   'P 1'
#
loop_
_entity.id
_entity.type
_entity.pdbx_description
1 polymer ?
#
loop_
_entity_poly.entity_id
_entity_poly.type
_entity_poly.pdbx_seq_one_letter_code
_entity_poly.pdbx_strand_id
1 'polypeptide(L)'
;MYSSIEESSRKDVIEKTYWPLLYLIEKGIPVGLESTANTLEIIKKIDPSWINKLISNLNKNNVEFIGSGYSQIIGPLVPSEVNMWNQKLGISYYENILGVKPKVALVNEMAYSAGIIEHYINSGYSSIIMEWNNPRSFNNDWKDDWLYYPQKATSSEHVSLPVIWADSIAFQKFQRYVHGEYELSDYIDYIKSHIGDSDRFFPLYSNDIEIFDFRPGRYKTEILN
;
A
#
# COMPACT_ATOMS: atom_id res chain seq x y z
N MET A 1 5.19 -2.12 9.05
CA MET A 1 5.03 -2.24 10.52
C MET A 1 5.09 -0.84 11.11
N TYR A 2 4.11 -0.46 11.91
CA TYR A 2 4.08 0.87 12.53
C TYR A 2 5.28 1.14 13.41
N SER A 3 5.81 2.35 13.36
CA SER A 3 6.92 2.79 14.19
C SER A 3 6.59 2.79 15.70
N SER A 4 5.30 2.86 16.03
CA SER A 4 4.78 2.82 17.41
C SER A 4 4.69 1.40 18.00
N ILE A 5 4.93 0.35 17.20
CA ILE A 5 4.93 -1.02 17.70
C ILE A 5 6.25 -1.29 18.43
N GLU A 6 6.12 -1.59 19.71
CA GLU A 6 7.25 -1.97 20.56
C GLU A 6 7.99 -3.16 19.98
N GLU A 7 9.32 -3.19 20.13
CA GLU A 7 10.15 -4.26 19.56
C GLU A 7 9.76 -5.65 20.10
N SER A 8 9.37 -5.73 21.36
CA SER A 8 8.86 -6.95 22.00
C SER A 8 7.57 -7.49 21.38
N SER A 9 6.76 -6.62 20.78
CA SER A 9 5.46 -6.99 20.17
C SER A 9 5.58 -7.36 18.69
N ARG A 10 6.72 -7.14 18.04
CA ARG A 10 6.88 -7.36 16.59
C ARG A 10 6.64 -8.82 16.17
N LYS A 11 7.01 -9.77 17.02
CA LYS A 11 6.74 -11.19 16.76
C LYS A 11 5.24 -11.46 16.73
N ASP A 12 4.49 -10.95 17.68
CA ASP A 12 3.03 -11.09 17.74
C ASP A 12 2.36 -10.47 16.52
N VAL A 13 2.83 -9.31 16.04
CA VAL A 13 2.33 -8.68 14.80
C VAL A 13 2.49 -9.63 13.62
N ILE A 14 3.67 -10.24 13.45
CA ILE A 14 3.92 -11.17 12.36
C ILE A 14 2.98 -12.38 12.47
N GLU A 15 2.86 -12.97 13.66
CA GLU A 15 2.04 -14.16 13.87
C GLU A 15 0.53 -13.89 13.70
N LYS A 16 0.04 -12.77 14.23
CA LYS A 16 -1.41 -12.49 14.30
C LYS A 16 -1.96 -11.74 13.09
N THR A 17 -1.12 -11.01 12.34
CA THR A 17 -1.58 -10.20 11.20
C THR A 17 -0.93 -10.64 9.88
N TYR A 18 0.39 -10.81 9.83
CA TYR A 18 1.09 -11.06 8.57
C TYR A 18 0.94 -12.51 8.08
N TRP A 19 0.96 -13.50 8.97
CA TRP A 19 0.70 -14.88 8.60
C TRP A 19 -0.72 -15.11 8.07
N PRO A 20 -1.79 -14.61 8.72
CA PRO A 20 -3.14 -14.70 8.18
C PRO A 20 -3.29 -14.12 6.77
N LEU A 21 -2.58 -13.01 6.45
CA LEU A 21 -2.58 -12.45 5.10
C LEU A 21 -2.06 -13.46 4.06
N LEU A 22 -0.95 -14.14 4.34
CA LEU A 22 -0.41 -15.16 3.43
C LEU A 22 -1.38 -16.34 3.25
N TYR A 23 -2.12 -16.73 4.28
CA TYR A 23 -3.15 -17.76 4.15
C TYR A 23 -4.34 -17.32 3.29
N LEU A 24 -4.74 -16.04 3.36
CA LEU A 24 -5.77 -15.50 2.47
C LEU A 24 -5.31 -15.49 1.01
N ILE A 25 -4.06 -15.10 0.75
CA ILE A 25 -3.45 -15.16 -0.58
C ILE A 25 -3.47 -16.59 -1.13
N GLU A 26 -3.13 -17.59 -0.32
CA GLU A 26 -3.16 -18.99 -0.74
C GLU A 26 -4.57 -19.54 -1.00
N LYS A 27 -5.59 -18.92 -0.45
CA LYS A 27 -7.00 -19.21 -0.77
C LYS A 27 -7.47 -18.56 -2.07
N GLY A 28 -6.60 -17.86 -2.78
CA GLY A 28 -6.90 -17.23 -4.06
C GLY A 28 -7.52 -15.85 -3.96
N ILE A 29 -7.45 -15.20 -2.79
CA ILE A 29 -7.87 -13.79 -2.66
C ILE A 29 -6.81 -12.92 -3.32
N PRO A 30 -7.15 -12.11 -4.35
CA PRO A 30 -6.19 -11.26 -5.03
C PRO A 30 -5.73 -10.13 -4.09
N VAL A 31 -4.42 -10.07 -3.84
CA VAL A 31 -3.81 -9.10 -2.93
C VAL A 31 -2.57 -8.50 -3.58
N GLY A 32 -2.46 -7.16 -3.51
CA GLY A 32 -1.19 -6.46 -3.62
C GLY A 32 -0.61 -6.27 -2.22
N LEU A 33 0.62 -6.69 -1.98
CA LEU A 33 1.29 -6.54 -0.70
C LEU A 33 2.34 -5.44 -0.80
N GLU A 34 2.15 -4.37 -0.04
CA GLU A 34 3.12 -3.28 0.10
C GLU A 34 3.93 -3.45 1.40
N SER A 35 5.22 -3.19 1.32
CA SER A 35 6.08 -3.08 2.49
C SER A 35 7.35 -2.30 2.17
N THR A 36 7.82 -1.50 3.14
CA THR A 36 9.17 -0.94 3.06
C THR A 36 10.23 -2.04 3.19
N ALA A 37 11.39 -1.84 2.58
CA ALA A 37 12.49 -2.80 2.67
C ALA A 37 12.97 -3.01 4.11
N ASN A 38 13.00 -1.95 4.92
CA ASN A 38 13.33 -2.03 6.35
C ASN A 38 12.38 -2.96 7.13
N THR A 39 11.07 -2.91 6.82
CA THR A 39 10.10 -3.83 7.43
C THR A 39 10.39 -5.28 7.07
N LEU A 40 10.72 -5.56 5.79
CA LEU A 40 11.10 -6.91 5.36
C LEU A 40 12.37 -7.41 6.04
N GLU A 41 13.36 -6.52 6.27
CA GLU A 41 14.56 -6.89 7.03
C GLU A 41 14.24 -7.28 8.49
N ILE A 42 13.33 -6.51 9.12
CA ILE A 42 12.86 -6.81 10.48
C ILE A 42 12.16 -8.16 10.50
N ILE A 43 11.23 -8.41 9.58
CA ILE A 43 10.52 -9.68 9.48
C ILE A 43 11.52 -10.83 9.23
N LYS A 44 12.44 -10.66 8.31
CA LYS A 44 13.45 -11.68 7.99
C LYS A 44 14.31 -12.08 9.21
N LYS A 45 14.60 -11.11 10.11
CA LYS A 45 15.35 -11.37 11.35
C LYS A 45 14.52 -12.12 12.38
N ILE A 46 13.22 -11.84 12.49
CA ILE A 46 12.32 -12.41 13.50
C ILE A 46 11.73 -13.74 13.02
N ASP A 47 11.26 -13.79 11.80
CA ASP A 47 10.61 -14.96 11.20
C ASP A 47 10.97 -15.10 9.70
N PRO A 48 12.12 -15.70 9.41
CA PRO A 48 12.54 -15.93 8.02
C PRO A 48 11.60 -16.88 7.26
N SER A 49 10.79 -17.68 7.95
CA SER A 49 9.84 -18.60 7.31
C SER A 49 8.70 -17.85 6.65
N TRP A 50 8.26 -16.72 7.21
CA TRP A 50 7.30 -15.81 6.58
C TRP A 50 7.84 -15.25 5.25
N ILE A 51 9.08 -14.81 5.21
CA ILE A 51 9.73 -14.33 3.97
C ILE A 51 9.78 -15.43 2.92
N ASN A 52 10.19 -16.66 3.29
CA ASN A 52 10.21 -17.78 2.38
C ASN A 52 8.83 -18.11 1.81
N LYS A 53 7.80 -18.00 2.64
CA LYS A 53 6.41 -18.21 2.22
C LYS A 53 5.93 -17.12 1.27
N LEU A 54 6.28 -15.86 1.52
CA LEU A 54 6.00 -14.75 0.61
C LEU A 54 6.69 -14.97 -0.75
N ILE A 55 7.97 -15.33 -0.77
CA ILE A 55 8.72 -15.64 -2.01
C ILE A 55 8.02 -16.76 -2.80
N SER A 56 7.55 -17.81 -2.10
CA SER A 56 6.81 -18.89 -2.75
C SER A 56 5.52 -18.40 -3.42
N ASN A 57 4.80 -17.48 -2.80
CA ASN A 57 3.58 -16.90 -3.37
C ASN A 57 3.88 -15.95 -4.55
N LEU A 58 4.96 -15.17 -4.46
CA LEU A 58 5.42 -14.32 -5.57
C LEU A 58 5.79 -15.15 -6.81
N ASN A 59 6.55 -16.24 -6.63
CA ASN A 59 6.94 -17.14 -7.71
C ASN A 59 5.75 -17.86 -8.39
N LYS A 60 4.63 -17.99 -7.67
CA LYS A 60 3.38 -18.56 -8.19
C LYS A 60 2.43 -17.51 -8.78
N ASN A 61 2.81 -16.24 -8.76
CA ASN A 61 1.96 -15.09 -9.12
C ASN A 61 0.63 -15.04 -8.32
N ASN A 62 0.63 -15.49 -7.08
CA ASN A 62 -0.53 -15.41 -6.19
C ASN A 62 -0.67 -14.03 -5.54
N VAL A 63 0.40 -13.24 -5.52
CA VAL A 63 0.47 -11.91 -4.91
C VAL A 63 1.36 -11.01 -5.76
N GLU A 64 1.01 -9.75 -5.89
CA GLU A 64 1.89 -8.71 -6.44
C GLU A 64 2.58 -7.97 -5.31
N PHE A 65 3.91 -7.80 -5.41
CA PHE A 65 4.64 -6.99 -4.44
C PHE A 65 4.73 -5.54 -4.92
N ILE A 66 4.32 -4.63 -4.05
CA ILE A 66 4.30 -3.19 -4.28
C ILE A 66 5.41 -2.56 -3.45
N GLY A 67 6.28 -1.78 -4.09
CA GLY A 67 7.39 -1.11 -3.42
C GLY A 67 6.97 0.22 -2.80
N SER A 68 7.75 0.67 -1.80
CA SER A 68 7.57 2.00 -1.18
C SER A 68 8.90 2.63 -0.72
N GLY A 69 10.03 2.05 -1.16
CA GLY A 69 11.37 2.46 -0.77
C GLY A 69 11.93 1.70 0.42
N TYR A 70 13.10 2.12 0.89
CA TYR A 70 13.76 1.46 2.03
C TYR A 70 13.04 1.77 3.35
N SER A 71 12.73 3.04 3.58
CA SER A 71 12.02 3.51 4.77
C SER A 71 10.82 4.34 4.37
N GLN A 72 9.82 4.41 5.25
CA GLN A 72 8.68 5.28 5.09
C GLN A 72 9.11 6.73 5.34
N ILE A 73 9.17 7.53 4.26
CA ILE A 73 9.51 8.95 4.29
C ILE A 73 8.42 9.77 3.59
N ILE A 74 8.23 11.00 4.01
CA ILE A 74 7.37 11.96 3.31
C ILE A 74 8.22 12.63 2.22
N GLY A 75 8.16 12.10 1.00
CA GLY A 75 9.03 12.45 -0.12
C GLY A 75 9.18 13.95 -0.35
N PRO A 76 8.10 14.76 -0.42
CA PRO A 76 8.18 16.21 -0.62
C PRO A 76 8.87 16.99 0.50
N LEU A 77 9.03 16.41 1.69
CA LEU A 77 9.60 17.08 2.86
C LEU A 77 11.08 16.76 3.12
N VAL A 78 11.69 15.94 2.29
CA VAL A 78 13.10 15.57 2.43
C VAL A 78 13.91 15.99 1.20
N PRO A 79 15.25 16.15 1.32
CA PRO A 79 16.12 16.45 0.17
C PRO A 79 15.98 15.42 -0.96
N SER A 80 16.21 15.87 -2.20
CA SER A 80 16.13 15.03 -3.41
C SER A 80 17.01 13.79 -3.32
N GLU A 81 18.24 13.94 -2.82
CA GLU A 81 19.19 12.82 -2.64
C GLU A 81 18.64 11.76 -1.67
N VAL A 82 17.94 12.18 -0.61
CA VAL A 82 17.31 11.25 0.36
C VAL A 82 16.23 10.43 -0.34
N ASN A 83 15.37 11.07 -1.15
CA ASN A 83 14.39 10.37 -1.98
C ASN A 83 15.04 9.36 -2.92
N MET A 84 16.06 9.82 -3.67
CA MET A 84 16.77 8.98 -4.62
C MET A 84 17.37 7.74 -3.93
N TRP A 85 18.06 7.92 -2.81
CA TRP A 85 18.67 6.82 -2.08
C TRP A 85 17.64 5.90 -1.45
N ASN A 86 16.54 6.45 -0.92
CA ASN A 86 15.46 5.66 -0.34
C ASN A 86 14.87 4.68 -1.37
N GLN A 87 14.59 5.15 -2.59
CA GLN A 87 14.06 4.30 -3.65
C GLN A 87 15.11 3.28 -4.16
N LYS A 88 16.34 3.71 -4.41
CA LYS A 88 17.42 2.81 -4.87
C LYS A 88 17.72 1.70 -3.87
N LEU A 89 17.86 2.05 -2.59
CA LEU A 89 18.07 1.06 -1.54
C LEU A 89 16.87 0.13 -1.43
N GLY A 90 15.64 0.67 -1.47
CA GLY A 90 14.42 -0.14 -1.46
C GLY A 90 14.45 -1.22 -2.53
N ILE A 91 14.67 -0.84 -3.80
CA ILE A 91 14.75 -1.78 -4.93
C ILE A 91 15.85 -2.84 -4.69
N SER A 92 17.05 -2.40 -4.29
CA SER A 92 18.16 -3.32 -4.05
C SER A 92 17.83 -4.35 -2.97
N TYR A 93 17.18 -3.94 -1.89
CA TYR A 93 16.77 -4.84 -0.82
C TYR A 93 15.63 -5.77 -1.21
N TYR A 94 14.65 -5.29 -1.99
CA TYR A 94 13.59 -6.17 -2.53
C TYR A 94 14.17 -7.28 -3.40
N GLU A 95 15.10 -6.94 -4.30
CA GLU A 95 15.79 -7.94 -5.11
C GLU A 95 16.58 -8.93 -4.25
N ASN A 96 17.28 -8.46 -3.22
CA ASN A 96 18.11 -9.30 -2.35
C ASN A 96 17.29 -10.20 -1.39
N ILE A 97 16.14 -9.71 -0.91
CA ILE A 97 15.33 -10.43 0.10
C ILE A 97 14.28 -11.31 -0.59
N LEU A 98 13.59 -10.78 -1.60
CA LEU A 98 12.44 -11.41 -2.23
C LEU A 98 12.74 -11.99 -3.62
N GLY A 99 13.85 -11.59 -4.24
CA GLY A 99 14.18 -11.96 -5.62
C GLY A 99 13.32 -11.23 -6.68
N VAL A 100 12.61 -10.16 -6.30
CA VAL A 100 11.71 -9.43 -7.22
C VAL A 100 12.06 -7.95 -7.25
N LYS A 101 11.82 -7.34 -8.42
CA LYS A 101 11.87 -5.90 -8.62
C LYS A 101 10.46 -5.39 -8.86
N PRO A 102 9.81 -4.75 -7.86
CA PRO A 102 8.44 -4.29 -8.00
C PRO A 102 8.31 -3.27 -9.13
N LYS A 103 7.20 -3.34 -9.86
CA LYS A 103 6.88 -2.42 -10.97
C LYS A 103 5.96 -1.29 -10.53
N VAL A 104 5.23 -1.49 -9.46
CA VAL A 104 4.29 -0.54 -8.87
C VAL A 104 4.85 -0.05 -7.55
N ALA A 105 4.77 1.24 -7.29
CA ALA A 105 5.13 1.82 -6.00
C ALA A 105 3.94 2.49 -5.33
N LEU A 106 3.80 2.29 -4.02
CA LEU A 106 2.95 3.14 -3.18
C LEU A 106 3.73 4.41 -2.83
N VAL A 107 3.11 5.58 -3.04
CA VAL A 107 3.69 6.84 -2.57
C VAL A 107 3.45 6.96 -1.07
N ASN A 108 4.52 6.97 -0.29
CA ASN A 108 4.43 7.02 1.17
C ASN A 108 3.62 8.23 1.64
N GLU A 109 2.74 7.99 2.62
CA GLU A 109 1.81 8.98 3.18
C GLU A 109 0.95 9.68 2.12
N MET A 110 0.85 9.11 0.92
CA MET A 110 0.16 9.71 -0.23
C MET A 110 0.61 11.16 -0.52
N ALA A 111 1.85 11.49 -0.10
CA ALA A 111 2.41 12.82 -0.21
C ALA A 111 3.06 13.04 -1.57
N TYR A 112 2.40 13.83 -2.41
CA TYR A 112 2.81 14.08 -3.79
C TYR A 112 3.51 15.43 -3.98
N SER A 113 4.52 15.43 -4.83
CA SER A 113 5.01 16.61 -5.55
C SER A 113 5.56 16.19 -6.92
N ALA A 114 5.58 17.09 -7.89
CA ALA A 114 6.14 16.78 -9.21
C ALA A 114 7.62 16.33 -9.15
N GLY A 115 8.38 16.86 -8.19
CA GLY A 115 9.81 16.53 -8.04
C GLY A 115 10.10 15.09 -7.58
N ILE A 116 9.14 14.37 -6.98
CA ILE A 116 9.39 12.98 -6.56
C ILE A 116 9.24 11.97 -7.71
N ILE A 117 8.55 12.31 -8.80
CA ILE A 117 8.21 11.40 -9.89
C ILE A 117 9.45 10.82 -10.55
N GLU A 118 10.48 11.62 -10.75
CA GLU A 118 11.74 11.18 -11.35
C GLU A 118 12.44 10.11 -10.52
N HIS A 119 12.34 10.17 -9.18
CA HIS A 119 12.96 9.17 -8.32
C HIS A 119 12.31 7.80 -8.50
N TYR A 120 10.99 7.74 -8.70
CA TYR A 120 10.28 6.49 -9.02
C TYR A 120 10.65 5.95 -10.39
N ILE A 121 10.67 6.82 -11.43
CA ILE A 121 11.10 6.45 -12.80
C ILE A 121 12.52 5.91 -12.79
N ASN A 122 13.46 6.66 -12.20
CA ASN A 122 14.87 6.30 -12.16
C ASN A 122 15.17 5.05 -11.34
N SER A 123 14.25 4.64 -10.47
CA SER A 123 14.34 3.39 -9.72
C SER A 123 13.68 2.21 -10.45
N GLY A 124 13.04 2.47 -11.62
CA GLY A 124 12.50 1.44 -12.50
C GLY A 124 11.06 1.04 -12.22
N TYR A 125 10.32 1.84 -11.47
CA TYR A 125 8.87 1.69 -11.36
C TYR A 125 8.19 2.13 -12.65
N SER A 126 7.08 1.47 -12.99
CA SER A 126 6.26 1.74 -14.17
C SER A 126 4.94 2.43 -13.85
N SER A 127 4.54 2.45 -12.58
CA SER A 127 3.35 3.14 -12.08
C SER A 127 3.47 3.41 -10.59
N ILE A 128 2.65 4.34 -10.11
CA ILE A 128 2.52 4.66 -8.69
C ILE A 128 1.06 4.55 -8.24
N ILE A 129 0.89 4.28 -6.95
CA ILE A 129 -0.41 4.29 -6.27
C ILE A 129 -0.51 5.56 -5.43
N MET A 130 -1.61 6.27 -5.59
CA MET A 130 -1.99 7.47 -4.83
C MET A 130 -3.44 7.37 -4.39
N GLU A 131 -3.81 8.06 -3.31
CA GLU A 131 -5.21 8.18 -2.95
C GLU A 131 -5.91 9.25 -3.81
N TRP A 132 -7.21 9.04 -4.05
CA TRP A 132 -8.01 9.86 -4.95
C TRP A 132 -8.70 11.03 -4.26
N ASN A 133 -9.33 10.79 -3.12
CA ASN A 133 -10.39 11.67 -2.58
C ASN A 133 -9.86 13.02 -2.14
N ASN A 134 -8.68 13.08 -1.52
CA ASN A 134 -8.09 14.31 -1.06
C ASN A 134 -7.65 15.21 -2.23
N PRO A 135 -6.80 14.79 -3.18
CA PRO A 135 -6.45 15.63 -4.32
C PRO A 135 -7.69 16.01 -5.16
N ARG A 136 -8.68 15.11 -5.33
CA ARG A 136 -9.94 15.44 -6.02
C ARG A 136 -10.69 16.57 -5.35
N SER A 137 -10.71 16.64 -4.02
CA SER A 137 -11.41 17.70 -3.29
C SER A 137 -10.86 19.11 -3.53
N PHE A 138 -9.59 19.21 -3.94
CA PHE A 138 -8.92 20.49 -4.28
C PHE A 138 -8.89 20.78 -5.78
N ASN A 139 -9.33 19.84 -6.63
CA ASN A 139 -9.33 19.96 -8.08
C ASN A 139 -10.76 19.73 -8.62
N ASN A 140 -11.59 20.74 -8.52
CA ASN A 140 -13.03 20.67 -8.85
C ASN A 140 -13.32 20.40 -10.34
N ASP A 141 -12.37 20.66 -11.23
CA ASP A 141 -12.41 20.39 -12.66
C ASP A 141 -12.08 18.92 -13.01
N TRP A 142 -11.56 18.14 -12.07
CA TRP A 142 -11.33 16.73 -12.30
C TRP A 142 -12.65 15.97 -12.41
N LYS A 143 -12.72 15.06 -13.38
CA LYS A 143 -13.90 14.22 -13.59
C LYS A 143 -13.89 13.05 -12.61
N ASP A 144 -15.03 12.73 -12.02
CA ASP A 144 -15.14 11.62 -11.06
C ASP A 144 -14.78 10.27 -11.68
N ASP A 145 -15.02 10.09 -12.99
CA ASP A 145 -14.65 8.90 -13.72
C ASP A 145 -13.14 8.64 -13.76
N TRP A 146 -12.30 9.64 -13.51
CA TRP A 146 -10.85 9.47 -13.48
C TRP A 146 -10.37 8.54 -12.36
N LEU A 147 -11.17 8.38 -11.30
CA LEU A 147 -10.94 7.38 -10.25
C LEU A 147 -10.74 5.96 -10.83
N TYR A 148 -11.46 5.65 -11.91
CA TYR A 148 -11.53 4.31 -12.50
C TYR A 148 -10.49 4.05 -13.57
N TYR A 149 -9.69 5.03 -13.93
CA TYR A 149 -8.70 4.92 -15.01
C TYR A 149 -7.37 5.53 -14.59
N PRO A 150 -6.24 4.88 -14.92
CA PRO A 150 -4.91 5.45 -14.62
C PRO A 150 -4.77 6.84 -15.23
N GLN A 151 -4.30 7.78 -14.44
CA GLN A 151 -3.97 9.14 -14.84
C GLN A 151 -2.45 9.29 -14.94
N LYS A 152 -1.97 10.47 -15.36
CA LYS A 152 -0.53 10.75 -15.48
C LYS A 152 -0.07 11.67 -14.36
N ALA A 153 0.90 11.20 -13.55
CA ALA A 153 1.71 12.07 -12.70
C ALA A 153 2.92 12.55 -13.52
N THR A 154 3.04 13.85 -13.68
CA THR A 154 4.12 14.46 -14.48
C THR A 154 5.13 15.14 -13.58
N SER A 155 6.43 14.93 -13.85
CA SER A 155 7.52 15.59 -13.17
C SER A 155 7.75 17.01 -13.68
N SER A 156 8.63 17.76 -12.98
CA SER A 156 9.12 19.05 -13.44
C SER A 156 9.87 19.00 -14.79
N GLU A 157 10.48 17.87 -15.11
CA GLU A 157 11.18 17.59 -16.38
C GLU A 157 10.24 17.02 -17.47
N HIS A 158 8.94 17.11 -17.28
CA HIS A 158 7.92 16.64 -18.22
C HIS A 158 7.92 15.13 -18.51
N VAL A 159 8.63 14.32 -17.73
CA VAL A 159 8.46 12.86 -17.74
C VAL A 159 7.30 12.45 -16.86
N SER A 160 6.65 11.34 -17.17
CA SER A 160 5.43 10.94 -16.45
C SER A 160 5.36 9.46 -16.15
N LEU A 161 4.65 9.13 -15.05
CA LEU A 161 4.23 7.79 -14.66
C LEU A 161 2.71 7.70 -14.60
N PRO A 162 2.13 6.56 -14.94
CA PRO A 162 0.75 6.24 -14.60
C PRO A 162 0.50 6.29 -13.08
N VAL A 163 -0.59 6.92 -12.69
CA VAL A 163 -1.13 6.89 -11.32
C VAL A 163 -2.31 5.94 -11.30
N ILE A 164 -2.28 4.99 -10.39
CA ILE A 164 -3.39 4.11 -10.06
C ILE A 164 -4.02 4.68 -8.78
N TRP A 165 -5.33 4.92 -8.82
CA TRP A 165 -6.01 5.55 -7.70
C TRP A 165 -6.49 4.53 -6.67
N ALA A 166 -6.29 4.86 -5.38
CA ALA A 166 -6.88 4.17 -4.24
C ALA A 166 -8.00 5.03 -3.64
N ASP A 167 -9.12 4.39 -3.31
CA ASP A 167 -10.24 5.05 -2.66
C ASP A 167 -10.04 5.12 -1.15
N SER A 168 -9.73 6.32 -0.64
CA SER A 168 -9.53 6.54 0.80
C SER A 168 -10.83 6.49 1.60
N ILE A 169 -11.99 6.70 0.97
CA ILE A 169 -13.29 6.56 1.64
C ILE A 169 -13.58 5.08 1.90
N ALA A 170 -13.26 4.19 0.95
CA ALA A 170 -13.37 2.76 1.16
C ALA A 170 -12.48 2.30 2.32
N PHE A 171 -11.23 2.81 2.38
CA PHE A 171 -10.32 2.57 3.50
C PHE A 171 -10.92 3.00 4.84
N GLN A 172 -11.43 4.23 4.96
CA GLN A 172 -12.01 4.76 6.19
C GLN A 172 -13.26 3.97 6.62
N LYS A 173 -14.13 3.62 5.68
CA LYS A 173 -15.35 2.84 5.96
C LYS A 173 -15.01 1.43 6.44
N PHE A 174 -13.99 0.78 5.85
CA PHE A 174 -13.53 -0.52 6.31
C PHE A 174 -12.96 -0.44 7.73
N GLN A 175 -12.15 0.58 8.04
CA GLN A 175 -11.67 0.80 9.40
C GLN A 175 -12.82 0.95 10.39
N ARG A 176 -13.83 1.76 10.07
CA ARG A 176 -15.00 1.95 10.92
C ARG A 176 -15.81 0.67 11.11
N TYR A 177 -15.91 -0.16 10.06
CA TYR A 177 -16.52 -1.49 10.17
C TYR A 177 -15.74 -2.36 11.17
N VAL A 178 -14.43 -2.45 11.03
CA VAL A 178 -13.56 -3.23 11.94
C VAL A 178 -13.66 -2.73 13.39
N HIS A 179 -13.86 -1.44 13.59
CA HIS A 179 -14.04 -0.82 14.91
C HIS A 179 -15.46 -0.95 15.47
N GLY A 180 -16.37 -1.58 14.74
CA GLY A 180 -17.78 -1.75 15.16
C GLY A 180 -18.62 -0.48 15.08
N GLU A 181 -18.16 0.52 14.31
CA GLU A 181 -18.86 1.80 14.10
C GLU A 181 -19.71 1.82 12.82
N TYR A 182 -19.58 0.80 11.99
CA TYR A 182 -20.19 0.71 10.66
C TYR A 182 -20.61 -0.71 10.36
N GLU A 183 -21.82 -0.91 9.80
CA GLU A 183 -22.29 -2.25 9.48
C GLU A 183 -21.63 -2.80 8.22
N LEU A 184 -21.43 -4.12 8.16
CA LEU A 184 -20.85 -4.77 6.98
C LEU A 184 -21.71 -4.54 5.72
N SER A 185 -23.04 -4.55 5.85
CA SER A 185 -23.98 -4.26 4.76
C SER A 185 -23.71 -2.89 4.13
N ASP A 186 -23.53 -1.87 4.96
CA ASP A 186 -23.30 -0.50 4.51
C ASP A 186 -21.93 -0.36 3.81
N TYR A 187 -20.91 -1.09 4.29
CA TYR A 187 -19.62 -1.16 3.61
C TYR A 187 -19.74 -1.84 2.24
N ILE A 188 -20.44 -2.97 2.17
CA ILE A 188 -20.68 -3.69 0.91
C ILE A 188 -21.48 -2.82 -0.07
N ASP A 189 -22.48 -2.10 0.38
CA ASP A 189 -23.29 -1.21 -0.47
C ASP A 189 -22.45 -0.05 -1.00
N TYR A 190 -21.54 0.49 -0.18
CA TYR A 190 -20.57 1.47 -0.65
C TYR A 190 -19.66 0.90 -1.75
N ILE A 191 -19.08 -0.29 -1.56
CA ILE A 191 -18.26 -0.94 -2.60
C ILE A 191 -19.08 -1.18 -3.87
N LYS A 192 -20.31 -1.67 -3.75
CA LYS A 192 -21.21 -1.88 -4.89
C LYS A 192 -21.57 -0.58 -5.63
N SER A 193 -21.57 0.57 -4.96
CA SER A 193 -21.85 1.87 -5.60
C SER A 193 -20.84 2.25 -6.69
N HIS A 194 -19.68 1.60 -6.69
CA HIS A 194 -18.67 1.77 -7.75
C HIS A 194 -18.95 0.93 -9.00
N ILE A 195 -19.93 0.04 -8.98
CA ILE A 195 -20.36 -0.71 -10.16
C ILE A 195 -21.15 0.25 -11.05
N GLY A 196 -20.66 0.50 -12.26
CA GLY A 196 -21.33 1.34 -13.25
C GLY A 196 -22.04 0.52 -14.31
N ASP A 197 -22.78 1.21 -15.21
CA ASP A 197 -23.49 0.59 -16.33
C ASP A 197 -22.56 0.21 -17.49
N SER A 198 -21.31 0.64 -17.46
CA SER A 198 -20.29 0.34 -18.47
C SER A 198 -19.08 -0.36 -17.83
N ASP A 199 -18.35 -1.11 -18.65
CA ASP A 199 -17.08 -1.71 -18.24
C ASP A 199 -16.09 -0.62 -17.84
N ARG A 200 -15.61 -0.69 -16.60
CA ARG A 200 -14.57 0.18 -16.06
C ARG A 200 -13.72 -0.57 -15.03
N PHE A 201 -12.53 -0.06 -14.73
CA PHE A 201 -11.71 -0.61 -13.65
C PHE A 201 -12.29 -0.23 -12.29
N PHE A 202 -12.05 -1.08 -11.30
CA PHE A 202 -12.29 -0.69 -9.91
C PHE A 202 -11.10 0.12 -9.37
N PRO A 203 -11.34 1.10 -8.48
CA PRO A 203 -10.27 1.70 -7.73
C PRO A 203 -9.66 0.68 -6.77
N LEU A 204 -8.42 0.92 -6.36
CA LEU A 204 -7.81 0.07 -5.34
C LEU A 204 -8.44 0.32 -3.97
N TYR A 205 -8.66 -0.76 -3.24
CA TYR A 205 -9.01 -0.75 -1.83
C TYR A 205 -7.80 -1.22 -1.03
N SER A 206 -7.28 -0.36 -0.18
CA SER A 206 -6.08 -0.65 0.60
C SER A 206 -6.33 -0.42 2.09
N ASN A 207 -5.65 -1.18 2.93
CA ASN A 207 -5.68 -1.03 4.37
C ASN A 207 -4.32 -1.41 4.96
N ASP A 208 -4.00 -0.78 6.10
CA ASP A 208 -2.92 -1.24 6.95
C ASP A 208 -3.31 -2.58 7.58
N ILE A 209 -2.43 -3.55 7.50
CA ILE A 209 -2.71 -4.89 8.02
C ILE A 209 -2.74 -4.92 9.56
N GLU A 210 -2.03 -4.01 10.21
CA GLU A 210 -1.98 -3.89 11.67
C GLU A 210 -3.23 -3.27 12.30
N ILE A 211 -4.17 -2.78 11.49
CA ILE A 211 -5.39 -2.12 11.95
C ILE A 211 -6.21 -3.00 12.90
N PHE A 212 -6.17 -4.32 12.72
CA PHE A 212 -7.01 -5.25 13.47
C PHE A 212 -6.64 -5.33 14.94
N ASP A 213 -5.33 -5.37 15.27
CA ASP A 213 -4.87 -5.61 16.64
C ASP A 213 -3.83 -4.63 17.19
N PHE A 214 -3.07 -3.97 16.33
CA PHE A 214 -1.87 -3.26 16.74
C PHE A 214 -1.84 -1.77 16.42
N ARG A 215 -2.95 -1.23 15.91
CA ARG A 215 -3.05 0.19 15.60
C ARG A 215 -3.05 1.03 16.89
N PRO A 216 -2.27 2.12 16.96
CA PRO A 216 -2.35 3.07 18.07
C PRO A 216 -3.76 3.69 18.18
N GLY A 217 -4.23 3.90 19.40
CA GLY A 217 -5.56 4.48 19.65
C GLY A 217 -6.72 3.50 19.49
N ARG A 218 -6.43 2.22 19.62
CA ARG A 218 -7.41 1.15 19.57
C ARG A 218 -8.63 1.40 20.47
N TYR A 219 -9.81 1.21 19.92
CA TYR A 219 -11.09 1.30 20.65
C TYR A 219 -11.46 -0.06 21.26
N LYS A 220 -12.28 -0.04 22.33
CA LYS A 220 -12.76 -1.28 22.98
C LYS A 220 -13.54 -2.19 22.03
N THR A 221 -14.09 -1.64 20.94
CA THR A 221 -14.84 -2.34 19.91
C THR A 221 -13.97 -3.11 18.91
N GLU A 222 -12.67 -2.90 18.91
CA GLU A 222 -11.71 -3.60 18.03
C GLU A 222 -11.35 -4.99 18.53
N ILE A 223 -12.13 -5.57 19.43
CA ILE A 223 -11.95 -6.95 19.89
C ILE A 223 -12.46 -7.85 18.77
N LEU A 224 -11.55 -8.33 17.96
CA LEU A 224 -11.84 -9.41 17.01
C LEU A 224 -11.81 -10.74 17.75
N ASN A 225 -12.95 -11.38 17.80
CA ASN A 225 -13.09 -12.75 18.28
C ASN A 225 -12.61 -13.75 17.23
#